data_531c1c82c4c078cc51745bf339e0b498
#
_entry.id   531c1c82c4c078cc51745bf339e0b498
#
_cell.length_a   1.000
_cell.length_b   1.000
_cell.length_c   1.000
_cell.angle_alpha   90.00
_cell.angle_beta   90.00
_cell.angle_gamma   90.00
#
_symmetry.space_group_name_H-M   'P 1'
#
loop_
_entity.id
_entity.type
_entity.pdbx_description
1 polymer ?
#
loop_
_entity_poly.entity_id
_entity_poly.type
_entity_poly.pdbx_seq_one_letter_code
_entity_poly.pdbx_strand_id
1 'polypeptide(L)'
;SVYTYLKQLPDETLTQRYRFVDSGNYVDMAKTYQSYLKDKYTGYFTMNEDTQAPVTVEIVGAVDKVKQIVGVPVSRPLELTTYQEAQAIIEELYDEGFTNMSVKLSGWCNGGINQKVLNRVKTISDLGSKKDLMNTISSAQNLGVDVYLDGVTQYANNSNIFDGFFSIRDSARFLSKERAELFQYSAVTYTER
;
A
#
# COMPACT_ATOMS: atom_id res chain seq x y z
N SER A 1 10.54 -15.39 -14.52
CA SER A 1 9.22 -15.71 -13.95
C SER A 1 9.39 -16.11 -12.50
N VAL A 2 8.55 -15.56 -11.63
CA VAL A 2 8.53 -15.87 -10.18
C VAL A 2 7.45 -16.91 -9.95
N TYR A 3 7.71 -17.93 -9.15
CA TYR A 3 6.72 -18.93 -8.77
C TYR A 3 6.56 -18.97 -7.27
N THR A 4 5.36 -19.23 -6.84
CA THR A 4 5.12 -19.70 -5.48
C THR A 4 5.28 -21.23 -5.50
N TYR A 5 6.17 -21.74 -4.67
CA TYR A 5 6.34 -23.20 -4.57
C TYR A 5 5.29 -23.75 -3.62
N LEU A 6 4.13 -24.09 -4.16
CA LEU A 6 3.05 -24.70 -3.40
C LEU A 6 3.16 -26.23 -3.49
N LYS A 7 2.93 -26.92 -2.38
CA LYS A 7 2.84 -28.40 -2.37
C LYS A 7 1.61 -28.93 -3.08
N GLN A 8 0.59 -28.09 -3.22
CA GLN A 8 -0.66 -28.38 -3.91
C GLN A 8 -0.93 -27.28 -4.93
N LEU A 9 -1.46 -27.64 -6.06
CA LEU A 9 -1.97 -26.67 -7.03
C LEU A 9 -3.14 -25.90 -6.41
N PRO A 10 -3.27 -24.59 -6.68
CA PRO A 10 -4.46 -23.84 -6.28
C PRO A 10 -5.71 -24.51 -6.88
N ASP A 11 -6.74 -24.69 -6.06
CA ASP A 11 -8.05 -25.17 -6.53
C ASP A 11 -8.87 -23.99 -7.07
N GLU A 12 -8.32 -23.35 -8.09
CA GLU A 12 -8.90 -22.18 -8.72
C GLU A 12 -8.82 -22.28 -10.24
N THR A 13 -9.84 -21.74 -10.90
CA THR A 13 -9.83 -21.61 -12.37
C THR A 13 -9.04 -20.37 -12.76
N LEU A 14 -7.86 -20.56 -13.32
CA LEU A 14 -7.05 -19.49 -13.88
C LEU A 14 -7.49 -19.20 -15.31
N THR A 15 -7.94 -17.99 -15.57
CA THR A 15 -8.37 -17.56 -16.90
C THR A 15 -7.38 -16.53 -17.45
N GLN A 16 -6.83 -16.82 -18.61
CA GLN A 16 -6.00 -15.87 -19.35
C GLN A 16 -6.69 -15.52 -20.67
N ARG A 17 -6.88 -14.23 -20.94
CA ARG A 17 -7.52 -13.74 -22.15
C ARG A 17 -6.50 -13.02 -23.03
N TYR A 18 -6.44 -13.41 -24.29
CA TYR A 18 -5.64 -12.76 -25.32
C TYR A 18 -6.53 -11.94 -26.25
N ARG A 19 -6.06 -10.74 -26.62
CA ARG A 19 -6.68 -9.95 -27.69
C ARG A 19 -5.61 -9.59 -28.70
N PHE A 20 -5.89 -9.82 -29.97
CA PHE A 20 -5.02 -9.45 -31.08
C PHE A 20 -5.44 -8.10 -31.61
N VAL A 21 -4.47 -7.26 -31.98
CA VAL A 21 -4.66 -5.93 -32.52
C VAL A 21 -3.95 -5.88 -33.88
N ASP A 22 -4.69 -5.60 -34.93
CA ASP A 22 -4.19 -5.71 -36.32
C ASP A 22 -3.09 -4.70 -36.64
N SER A 23 -3.10 -3.52 -36.01
CA SER A 23 -2.15 -2.43 -36.33
C SER A 23 -0.74 -2.63 -35.77
N GLY A 24 -0.54 -3.53 -34.82
CA GLY A 24 0.74 -3.70 -34.10
C GLY A 24 1.24 -2.46 -33.34
N ASN A 25 0.41 -1.43 -33.25
CA ASN A 25 0.72 -0.17 -32.61
C ASN A 25 0.31 -0.19 -31.14
N TYR A 26 1.19 0.27 -30.25
CA TYR A 26 0.91 0.30 -28.80
C TYR A 26 -0.29 1.19 -28.43
N VAL A 27 -0.57 2.25 -29.21
CA VAL A 27 -1.73 3.13 -28.98
C VAL A 27 -3.04 2.36 -29.19
N ASP A 28 -3.13 1.54 -30.20
CA ASP A 28 -4.33 0.72 -30.48
C ASP A 28 -4.46 -0.43 -29.50
N MET A 29 -3.34 -0.97 -29.00
CA MET A 29 -3.36 -1.90 -27.86
C MET A 29 -3.94 -1.22 -26.59
N ALA A 30 -3.50 -0.01 -26.28
CA ALA A 30 -4.00 0.78 -25.15
C ALA A 30 -5.50 1.11 -25.31
N LYS A 31 -5.95 1.51 -26.51
CA LYS A 31 -7.37 1.76 -26.79
C LYS A 31 -8.21 0.49 -26.66
N THR A 32 -7.71 -0.65 -27.12
CA THR A 32 -8.39 -1.95 -26.99
C THR A 32 -8.53 -2.34 -25.52
N TYR A 33 -7.50 -2.11 -24.71
CA TYR A 33 -7.56 -2.35 -23.27
C TYR A 33 -8.50 -1.36 -22.58
N GLN A 34 -8.47 -0.08 -22.95
CA GLN A 34 -9.40 0.93 -22.43
C GLN A 34 -10.86 0.54 -22.71
N SER A 35 -11.17 0.10 -23.94
CA SER A 35 -12.52 -0.36 -24.28
C SER A 35 -12.92 -1.55 -23.43
N TYR A 36 -12.04 -2.52 -23.25
CA TYR A 36 -12.29 -3.65 -22.36
C TYR A 36 -12.60 -3.23 -20.91
N LEU A 37 -11.84 -2.26 -20.39
CA LEU A 37 -12.09 -1.74 -19.02
C LEU A 37 -13.44 -1.03 -18.93
N LYS A 38 -13.79 -0.21 -19.92
CA LYS A 38 -15.09 0.49 -19.99
C LYS A 38 -16.26 -0.50 -20.02
N ASP A 39 -16.14 -1.57 -20.81
CA ASP A 39 -17.17 -2.60 -20.92
C ASP A 39 -17.31 -3.42 -19.63
N LYS A 40 -16.17 -3.73 -18.99
CA LYS A 40 -16.15 -4.55 -17.77
C LYS A 40 -16.58 -3.78 -16.54
N TYR A 41 -16.25 -2.52 -16.47
CA TYR A 41 -16.48 -1.64 -15.30
C TYR A 41 -17.37 -0.46 -15.70
N THR A 42 -18.53 -0.78 -16.29
CA THR A 42 -19.55 0.23 -16.62
C THR A 42 -19.95 0.99 -15.36
N GLY A 43 -19.85 2.32 -15.41
CA GLY A 43 -20.12 3.20 -14.28
C GLY A 43 -18.88 3.79 -13.61
N TYR A 44 -17.69 3.17 -13.71
CA TYR A 44 -16.45 3.73 -13.18
C TYR A 44 -15.79 4.78 -14.10
N PHE A 45 -16.16 4.79 -15.37
CA PHE A 45 -15.59 5.69 -16.39
C PHE A 45 -16.59 6.72 -16.91
N THR A 46 -17.65 6.99 -16.16
CA THR A 46 -18.59 8.07 -16.46
C THR A 46 -18.01 9.38 -16.00
N MET A 47 -17.69 10.27 -16.93
CA MET A 47 -17.38 11.66 -16.57
C MET A 47 -18.68 12.37 -16.26
N ASN A 48 -18.86 12.78 -15.01
CA ASN A 48 -19.87 13.75 -14.63
C ASN A 48 -19.28 15.14 -14.84
N GLU A 49 -19.86 15.92 -15.73
CA GLU A 49 -19.41 17.27 -16.05
C GLU A 49 -19.53 18.25 -14.86
N ASP A 50 -20.37 17.93 -13.89
CA ASP A 50 -20.65 18.76 -12.70
C ASP A 50 -19.84 18.37 -11.44
N THR A 51 -18.90 17.45 -11.52
CA THR A 51 -18.11 17.03 -10.34
C THR A 51 -16.77 17.74 -10.30
N GLN A 52 -16.40 18.20 -9.10
CA GLN A 52 -15.05 18.66 -8.84
C GLN A 52 -14.02 17.56 -9.19
N ALA A 53 -12.86 17.97 -9.66
CA ALA A 53 -11.77 17.03 -9.93
C ALA A 53 -11.47 16.20 -8.68
N PRO A 54 -11.37 14.86 -8.80
CA PRO A 54 -11.02 14.02 -7.67
C PRO A 54 -9.59 14.29 -7.21
N VAL A 55 -9.40 14.43 -5.90
CA VAL A 55 -8.10 14.65 -5.28
C VAL A 55 -7.79 13.46 -4.39
N THR A 56 -6.60 12.87 -4.56
CA THR A 56 -6.09 11.84 -3.65
C THR A 56 -4.95 12.41 -2.83
N VAL A 57 -5.09 12.36 -1.52
CA VAL A 57 -4.08 12.83 -0.56
C VAL A 57 -3.47 11.63 0.14
N GLU A 58 -2.15 11.53 0.15
CA GLU A 58 -1.44 10.54 0.96
C GLU A 58 -0.85 11.21 2.20
N ILE A 59 -1.26 10.73 3.38
CA ILE A 59 -0.74 11.18 4.68
C ILE A 59 0.13 10.06 5.23
N VAL A 60 1.38 10.39 5.52
CA VAL A 60 2.37 9.44 6.05
C VAL A 60 2.45 9.58 7.57
N GLY A 61 2.03 8.53 8.30
CA GLY A 61 2.07 8.50 9.75
C GLY A 61 3.48 8.35 10.29
N ALA A 62 4.17 7.27 9.95
CA ALA A 62 5.52 7.01 10.41
C ALA A 62 6.42 6.42 9.33
N VAL A 63 7.69 6.76 9.39
CA VAL A 63 8.77 6.17 8.58
C VAL A 63 9.75 5.41 9.47
N ASP A 64 10.50 4.48 8.86
CA ASP A 64 11.53 3.76 9.59
C ASP A 64 12.77 4.62 9.79
N LYS A 65 13.24 4.69 11.03
CA LYS A 65 14.50 5.32 11.40
C LYS A 65 15.38 4.35 12.15
N VAL A 66 16.61 4.21 11.68
CA VAL A 66 17.64 3.45 12.42
C VAL A 66 18.19 4.34 13.53
N LYS A 67 17.98 3.92 14.78
CA LYS A 67 18.59 4.53 15.96
C LYS A 67 19.63 3.58 16.55
N GLN A 68 20.77 4.10 16.97
CA GLN A 68 21.74 3.33 17.72
C GLN A 68 21.36 3.32 19.21
N ILE A 69 21.09 2.13 19.74
CA ILE A 69 20.84 1.92 21.17
C ILE A 69 22.00 1.10 21.71
N VAL A 70 22.83 1.71 22.57
CA VAL A 70 24.05 1.07 23.13
C VAL A 70 24.93 0.45 22.02
N GLY A 71 25.13 1.18 20.91
CA GLY A 71 25.95 0.73 19.78
C GLY A 71 25.28 -0.28 18.84
N VAL A 72 24.06 -0.75 19.13
CA VAL A 72 23.29 -1.66 18.26
C VAL A 72 22.32 -0.85 17.41
N PRO A 73 22.36 -0.97 16.07
CA PRO A 73 21.39 -0.32 15.19
C PRO A 73 20.01 -1.00 15.34
N VAL A 74 19.02 -0.24 15.77
CA VAL A 74 17.63 -0.70 15.91
C VAL A 74 16.74 0.17 15.04
N SER A 75 15.98 -0.44 14.15
CA SER A 75 14.95 0.25 13.38
C SER A 75 13.73 0.48 14.27
N ARG A 76 13.29 1.74 14.33
CA ARG A 76 12.06 2.15 15.04
C ARG A 76 11.27 3.11 14.18
N PRO A 77 9.94 3.11 14.29
CA PRO A 77 9.13 4.11 13.63
C PRO A 77 9.51 5.51 14.15
N LEU A 78 9.61 6.43 13.22
CA LEU A 78 9.70 7.87 13.47
C LEU A 78 8.36 8.46 13.06
N GLU A 79 7.68 9.04 14.01
CA GLU A 79 6.46 9.80 13.82
C GLU A 79 6.69 10.98 12.87
N LEU A 80 5.83 11.13 11.87
CA LEU A 80 5.73 12.28 10.99
C LEU A 80 4.40 13.00 11.18
N THR A 81 3.30 12.25 11.23
CA THR A 81 1.94 12.78 11.36
C THR A 81 1.14 11.87 12.28
N THR A 82 0.67 12.41 13.38
CA THR A 82 -0.23 11.71 14.32
C THR A 82 -1.61 11.53 13.71
N TYR A 83 -2.44 10.65 14.29
CA TYR A 83 -3.82 10.48 13.83
C TYR A 83 -4.65 11.76 14.00
N GLN A 84 -4.40 12.52 15.06
CA GLN A 84 -5.09 13.80 15.30
C GLN A 84 -4.68 14.86 14.30
N GLU A 85 -3.39 14.96 13.98
CA GLU A 85 -2.90 15.86 12.92
C GLU A 85 -3.44 15.46 11.55
N ALA A 86 -3.50 14.15 11.25
CA ALA A 86 -4.11 13.66 10.02
C ALA A 86 -5.59 14.06 9.92
N GLN A 87 -6.34 13.98 11.02
CA GLN A 87 -7.72 14.48 11.08
C GLN A 87 -7.78 15.99 10.78
N ALA A 88 -6.94 16.78 11.43
CA ALA A 88 -6.92 18.23 11.22
C ALA A 88 -6.58 18.60 9.76
N ILE A 89 -5.60 17.91 9.15
CA ILE A 89 -5.25 18.11 7.73
C ILE A 89 -6.45 17.79 6.82
N ILE A 90 -7.18 16.71 7.08
CA ILE A 90 -8.35 16.33 6.28
C ILE A 90 -9.44 17.38 6.39
N GLU A 91 -9.73 17.83 7.60
CA GLU A 91 -10.75 18.86 7.87
C GLU A 91 -10.37 20.20 7.22
N GLU A 92 -9.12 20.64 7.34
CA GLU A 92 -8.62 21.87 6.71
C GLU A 92 -8.70 21.82 5.19
N LEU A 93 -8.28 20.72 4.57
CA LEU A 93 -8.39 20.56 3.11
C LEU A 93 -9.84 20.56 2.63
N TYR A 94 -10.74 19.95 3.41
CA TYR A 94 -12.17 19.95 3.10
C TYR A 94 -12.76 21.36 3.16
N ASP A 95 -12.39 22.13 4.20
CA ASP A 95 -12.83 23.51 4.39
C ASP A 95 -12.28 24.46 3.30
N GLU A 96 -11.09 24.17 2.77
CA GLU A 96 -10.50 24.87 1.60
C GLU A 96 -11.18 24.50 0.26
N GLY A 97 -12.17 23.59 0.30
CA GLY A 97 -13.02 23.28 -0.85
C GLY A 97 -12.67 21.98 -1.59
N PHE A 98 -11.72 21.17 -1.09
CA PHE A 98 -11.42 19.86 -1.67
C PHE A 98 -12.43 18.80 -1.23
N THR A 99 -13.68 18.94 -1.64
CA THR A 99 -14.79 18.07 -1.18
C THR A 99 -14.84 16.71 -1.88
N ASN A 100 -14.33 16.61 -3.12
CA ASN A 100 -14.19 15.33 -3.83
C ASN A 100 -12.81 14.70 -3.57
N MET A 101 -12.56 14.37 -2.31
CA MET A 101 -11.24 13.91 -1.84
C MET A 101 -11.28 12.48 -1.33
N SER A 102 -10.21 11.74 -1.59
CA SER A 102 -9.90 10.48 -0.93
C SER A 102 -8.55 10.57 -0.23
N VAL A 103 -8.44 9.95 0.93
CA VAL A 103 -7.22 9.99 1.75
C VAL A 103 -6.66 8.60 1.93
N LYS A 104 -5.37 8.43 1.65
CA LYS A 104 -4.61 7.22 1.95
C LYS A 104 -3.73 7.49 3.17
N LEU A 105 -3.90 6.70 4.24
CA LEU A 105 -3.02 6.71 5.40
C LEU A 105 -1.94 5.64 5.22
N SER A 106 -0.71 6.07 5.00
CA SER A 106 0.46 5.20 4.88
C SER A 106 1.29 5.23 6.16
N GLY A 107 1.99 4.13 6.45
CA GLY A 107 2.83 4.07 7.65
C GLY A 107 2.08 4.18 8.97
N TRP A 108 0.81 3.79 9.00
CA TRP A 108 -0.08 3.93 10.16
C TRP A 108 0.03 2.77 11.15
N CYS A 109 0.59 1.64 10.75
CA CYS A 109 0.67 0.43 11.57
C CYS A 109 1.96 -0.37 11.34
N ASN A 110 2.16 -1.37 12.16
CA ASN A 110 3.19 -2.42 12.03
C ASN A 110 4.61 -1.92 11.73
N GLY A 111 4.98 -0.77 12.25
CA GLY A 111 6.36 -0.26 12.21
C GLY A 111 6.62 0.90 11.26
N GLY A 112 5.63 1.34 10.48
CA GLY A 112 5.78 2.49 9.57
C GLY A 112 5.56 2.14 8.11
N ILE A 113 6.16 2.90 7.20
CA ILE A 113 6.03 2.67 5.75
C ILE A 113 6.51 1.27 5.35
N ASN A 114 7.63 0.80 5.92
CA ASN A 114 8.10 -0.56 5.72
C ASN A 114 7.40 -1.50 6.71
N GLN A 115 6.12 -1.74 6.48
CA GLN A 115 5.30 -2.55 7.35
C GLN A 115 5.87 -3.96 7.53
N LYS A 116 5.85 -4.43 8.79
CA LYS A 116 6.07 -5.85 9.08
C LYS A 116 4.88 -6.65 8.60
N VAL A 117 5.07 -7.98 8.54
CA VAL A 117 4.01 -8.91 8.12
C VAL A 117 2.69 -8.63 8.85
N LEU A 118 1.61 -8.52 8.07
CA LEU A 118 0.27 -8.17 8.57
C LEU A 118 -0.49 -9.39 9.14
N ASN A 119 0.19 -10.29 9.86
CA ASN A 119 -0.50 -11.37 10.60
C ASN A 119 -1.32 -10.83 11.77
N ARG A 120 -0.92 -9.69 12.31
CA ARG A 120 -1.65 -8.91 13.31
C ARG A 120 -1.44 -7.43 13.05
N VAL A 121 -2.52 -6.68 13.00
CA VAL A 121 -2.47 -5.23 12.87
C VAL A 121 -2.21 -4.60 14.25
N LYS A 122 -1.09 -3.89 14.36
CA LYS A 122 -0.72 -3.09 15.52
C LYS A 122 -0.58 -1.63 15.11
N THR A 123 -1.43 -0.76 15.66
CA THR A 123 -1.24 0.69 15.52
C THR A 123 0.08 1.12 16.18
N ILE A 124 0.68 2.17 15.65
CA ILE A 124 1.90 2.76 16.22
C ILE A 124 1.48 3.69 17.34
N SER A 125 1.93 3.42 18.57
CA SER A 125 1.56 4.19 19.78
C SER A 125 1.94 5.66 19.71
N ASP A 126 3.05 5.96 19.02
CA ASP A 126 3.57 7.31 18.87
C ASP A 126 2.63 8.17 17.99
N LEU A 127 1.85 7.57 17.10
CA LEU A 127 0.85 8.27 16.28
C LEU A 127 -0.47 8.54 17.02
N GLY A 128 -0.67 7.90 18.17
CA GLY A 128 -1.90 7.99 18.95
C GLY A 128 -2.52 6.63 19.26
N SER A 129 -3.65 6.67 19.93
CA SER A 129 -4.41 5.46 20.29
C SER A 129 -5.22 4.92 19.11
N LYS A 130 -5.66 3.66 19.22
CA LYS A 130 -6.63 3.09 18.27
C LYS A 130 -7.93 3.93 18.21
N LYS A 131 -8.32 4.56 19.32
CA LYS A 131 -9.48 5.43 19.36
C LYS A 131 -9.28 6.69 18.52
N ASP A 132 -8.08 7.27 18.55
CA ASP A 132 -7.75 8.45 17.73
C ASP A 132 -7.81 8.09 16.25
N LEU A 133 -7.25 6.95 15.82
CA LEU A 133 -7.38 6.47 14.45
C LEU A 133 -8.85 6.30 14.04
N MET A 134 -9.68 5.69 14.90
CA MET A 134 -11.11 5.52 14.61
C MET A 134 -11.85 6.84 14.53
N ASN A 135 -11.49 7.82 15.37
CA ASN A 135 -12.05 9.17 15.32
C ASN A 135 -11.68 9.86 14.00
N THR A 136 -10.41 9.78 13.57
CA THR A 136 -9.95 10.33 12.29
C THR A 136 -10.74 9.76 11.12
N ILE A 137 -10.90 8.44 11.07
CA ILE A 137 -11.66 7.76 10.02
C ILE A 137 -13.14 8.21 10.05
N SER A 138 -13.75 8.25 11.24
CA SER A 138 -15.15 8.64 11.37
C SER A 138 -15.39 10.11 11.01
N SER A 139 -14.48 11.01 11.41
CA SER A 139 -14.55 12.44 11.02
C SER A 139 -14.49 12.59 9.50
N ALA A 140 -13.52 11.94 8.85
CA ALA A 140 -13.40 11.98 7.39
C ALA A 140 -14.66 11.43 6.69
N GLN A 141 -15.19 10.30 7.15
CA GLN A 141 -16.41 9.70 6.59
C GLN A 141 -17.64 10.59 6.76
N ASN A 142 -17.74 11.32 7.88
CA ASN A 142 -18.83 12.29 8.10
C ASN A 142 -18.77 13.47 7.11
N LEU A 143 -17.57 13.79 6.60
CA LEU A 143 -17.37 14.77 5.52
C LEU A 143 -17.57 14.17 4.12
N GLY A 144 -17.85 12.86 4.01
CA GLY A 144 -17.94 12.17 2.73
C GLY A 144 -16.57 11.86 2.10
N VAL A 145 -15.48 11.93 2.86
CA VAL A 145 -14.13 11.64 2.42
C VAL A 145 -13.83 10.15 2.62
N ASP A 146 -13.42 9.46 1.55
CA ASP A 146 -13.00 8.07 1.61
C ASP A 146 -11.61 7.95 2.23
N VAL A 147 -11.46 7.06 3.22
CA VAL A 147 -10.17 6.78 3.87
C VAL A 147 -9.71 5.37 3.55
N TYR A 148 -8.52 5.27 2.95
CA TYR A 148 -7.84 4.02 2.62
C TYR A 148 -6.64 3.82 3.55
N LEU A 149 -6.59 2.65 4.17
CA LEU A 149 -5.46 2.26 5.01
C LEU A 149 -4.48 1.43 4.19
N ASP A 150 -3.24 1.88 4.11
CA ASP A 150 -2.19 1.15 3.39
C ASP A 150 -1.84 -0.17 4.08
N GLY A 151 -1.65 -1.21 3.29
CA GLY A 151 -1.32 -2.54 3.79
C GLY A 151 -0.47 -3.34 2.80
N VAL A 152 0.69 -3.79 3.25
CA VAL A 152 1.61 -4.61 2.45
C VAL A 152 1.24 -6.08 2.58
N THR A 153 0.79 -6.68 1.47
CA THR A 153 0.33 -8.08 1.43
C THR A 153 1.13 -8.97 0.48
N GLN A 154 1.89 -8.40 -0.44
CA GLN A 154 2.61 -9.14 -1.48
C GLN A 154 4.08 -9.45 -1.14
N TYR A 155 4.66 -8.69 -0.22
CA TYR A 155 6.04 -8.87 0.24
C TYR A 155 6.15 -8.64 1.74
N ALA A 156 7.19 -9.16 2.33
CA ALA A 156 7.49 -8.99 3.74
C ALA A 156 8.79 -8.19 3.89
N ASN A 157 8.71 -7.08 4.61
CA ASN A 157 9.89 -6.33 5.00
C ASN A 157 10.47 -6.96 6.27
N ASN A 158 11.74 -7.37 6.23
CA ASN A 158 12.54 -7.76 7.38
C ASN A 158 11.85 -8.75 8.33
N SER A 159 11.78 -10.01 7.94
CA SER A 159 11.18 -11.06 8.78
C SER A 159 11.95 -11.25 10.07
N ASN A 160 11.27 -11.08 11.19
CA ASN A 160 11.73 -11.60 12.48
C ASN A 160 11.16 -13.01 12.67
N ILE A 161 11.91 -13.89 13.35
CA ILE A 161 11.51 -15.29 13.61
C ILE A 161 10.11 -15.39 14.28
N PHE A 162 9.66 -14.33 14.94
CA PHE A 162 8.42 -14.29 15.72
C PHE A 162 7.26 -13.53 15.03
N ASP A 163 7.39 -13.11 13.79
CA ASP A 163 6.34 -12.35 13.07
C ASP A 163 5.38 -13.23 12.25
N GLY A 164 5.62 -14.54 12.26
CA GLY A 164 4.80 -15.52 11.56
C GLY A 164 5.21 -15.76 10.10
N PHE A 165 6.25 -15.05 9.60
CA PHE A 165 6.80 -15.25 8.28
C PHE A 165 8.22 -15.80 8.37
N PHE A 166 8.45 -16.94 7.74
CA PHE A 166 9.76 -17.55 7.68
C PHE A 166 10.28 -17.54 6.24
N SER A 167 11.18 -16.62 5.93
CA SER A 167 11.61 -16.32 4.56
C SER A 167 12.09 -17.55 3.77
N ILE A 168 12.75 -18.51 4.43
CA ILE A 168 13.23 -19.73 3.77
C ILE A 168 12.07 -20.62 3.31
N ARG A 169 10.95 -20.63 4.06
CA ARG A 169 9.79 -21.49 3.79
C ARG A 169 8.71 -20.78 2.98
N ASP A 170 8.44 -19.50 3.32
CA ASP A 170 7.24 -18.79 2.91
C ASP A 170 7.48 -17.82 1.75
N SER A 171 8.75 -17.55 1.38
CA SER A 171 9.08 -16.71 0.21
C SER A 171 8.77 -17.43 -1.10
N ALA A 172 8.31 -16.66 -2.08
CA ALA A 172 8.28 -17.09 -3.47
C ALA A 172 9.70 -17.45 -3.96
N ARG A 173 9.78 -18.33 -4.96
CA ARG A 173 11.07 -18.77 -5.51
C ARG A 173 11.08 -18.64 -7.02
N PHE A 174 12.27 -18.40 -7.54
CA PHE A 174 12.56 -18.52 -8.96
C PHE A 174 12.64 -20.01 -9.38
N LEU A 175 12.68 -20.26 -10.68
CA LEU A 175 12.90 -21.61 -11.23
C LEU A 175 14.25 -22.20 -10.80
N SER A 176 15.25 -21.33 -10.57
CA SER A 176 16.55 -21.67 -10.00
C SER A 176 16.49 -22.16 -8.54
N LYS A 177 15.31 -22.12 -7.90
CA LYS A 177 15.05 -22.36 -6.47
C LYS A 177 15.58 -21.26 -5.54
N GLU A 178 16.18 -20.21 -6.06
CA GLU A 178 16.55 -19.03 -5.30
C GLU A 178 15.31 -18.30 -4.81
N ARG A 179 15.42 -17.63 -3.66
CA ARG A 179 14.30 -16.82 -3.13
C ARG A 179 14.08 -15.59 -4.02
N ALA A 180 12.81 -15.26 -4.23
CA ALA A 180 12.45 -14.01 -4.89
C ALA A 180 12.57 -12.88 -3.86
N GLU A 181 13.63 -12.10 -3.95
CA GLU A 181 13.93 -10.98 -3.08
C GLU A 181 13.83 -9.69 -3.90
N LEU A 182 13.27 -8.65 -3.28
CA LEU A 182 13.27 -7.29 -3.81
C LEU A 182 14.31 -6.52 -3.02
N PHE A 183 15.33 -6.05 -3.70
CA PHE A 183 16.37 -5.26 -3.06
C PHE A 183 15.97 -3.80 -2.99
N GLN A 184 16.10 -3.21 -1.81
CA GLN A 184 16.01 -1.77 -1.63
C GLN A 184 17.42 -1.19 -1.62
N TYR A 185 17.64 -0.22 -2.48
CA TYR A 185 18.89 0.53 -2.47
C TYR A 185 18.92 1.51 -1.29
N SER A 186 19.90 1.37 -0.44
CA SER A 186 20.11 2.33 0.65
C SER A 186 20.95 3.50 0.15
N ALA A 187 20.35 4.68 0.03
CA ALA A 187 21.06 5.91 -0.33
C ALA A 187 22.10 6.34 0.73
N VAL A 188 22.01 5.81 1.95
CA VAL A 188 22.94 6.13 3.06
C VAL A 188 24.19 5.24 3.01
N THR A 189 24.02 3.96 2.71
CA THR A 189 25.13 2.99 2.71
C THR A 189 25.61 2.64 1.32
N TYR A 190 24.91 3.11 0.27
CA TYR A 190 25.15 2.77 -1.14
C TYR A 190 25.21 1.25 -1.41
N THR A 191 24.48 0.49 -0.62
CA THR A 191 24.39 -0.96 -0.73
C THR A 191 22.95 -1.41 -0.92
N GLU A 192 22.78 -2.55 -1.59
CA GLU A 192 21.49 -3.25 -1.65
C GLU A 192 21.21 -3.94 -0.31
N ARG A 193 19.98 -3.89 0.14
CA ARG A 193 19.49 -4.55 1.35
C ARG A 193 18.25 -5.37 1.06
#